data_b37994fe34346ee53f2a32ab1c7954b3
#
_entry.id   b37994fe34346ee53f2a32ab1c7954b3
#
_cell.length_a   1.000
_cell.length_b   1.000
_cell.length_c   1.000
_cell.angle_alpha   90.00
_cell.angle_beta   90.00
_cell.angle_gamma   90.00
#
_symmetry.space_group_name_H-M   'P 1'
#
loop_
_entity.id
_entity.type
_entity.pdbx_description
1 polymer ?
#
loop_
_entity_poly.entity_id
_entity_poly.type
_entity_poly.pdbx_seq_one_letter_code
_entity_poly.pdbx_strand_id
1 'polypeptide(L)'
;MSSEEHEVVSIYPFGEQEKEELLTKARECVFNWSTKDGWPVGVVHAFVWRDGRGWITCGAHRHRVSAIRRDPRCSVVVSGVAAPGGPNGAITFKGRAIIHDDEETKRWFYPALARGPYTGMDGELTPEQEAQAKAFEERLDSPLRVVIEIVPEKWIMLDSDKMAKDTAGQLTEEERGPLLESDAKRMKAEMDKRGVS
;
A
#
# COMPACT_ATOMS: atom_id res chain seq x y z
N MET A 1 1.17 8.90 22.56
CA MET A 1 0.22 7.83 22.23
C MET A 1 1.07 6.60 21.96
N SER A 2 0.82 5.50 22.69
CA SER A 2 1.66 4.31 22.61
C SER A 2 1.50 3.64 21.25
N SER A 3 2.50 2.87 20.81
CA SER A 3 2.47 2.06 19.59
C SER A 3 1.34 1.01 19.57
N GLU A 4 0.69 0.80 20.71
CA GLU A 4 -0.36 -0.18 20.94
C GLU A 4 -1.78 0.28 20.51
N GLU A 5 -1.97 1.56 20.18
CA GLU A 5 -3.27 2.09 19.72
C GLU A 5 -3.55 1.86 18.23
N HIS A 6 -2.95 0.83 17.66
CA HIS A 6 -3.29 0.44 16.31
C HIS A 6 -4.44 -0.54 16.31
N GLU A 7 -5.37 -0.25 15.44
CA GLU A 7 -6.33 -1.23 15.01
C GLU A 7 -5.60 -2.37 14.30
N VAL A 8 -5.47 -3.50 14.97
CA VAL A 8 -5.07 -4.74 14.34
C VAL A 8 -6.32 -5.32 13.71
N VAL A 9 -6.41 -5.19 12.41
CA VAL A 9 -7.57 -5.68 11.65
C VAL A 9 -7.60 -7.20 11.62
N SER A 10 -6.45 -7.85 11.79
CA SER A 10 -6.36 -9.30 11.65
C SER A 10 -5.20 -9.90 12.44
N ILE A 11 -5.45 -11.10 12.97
CA ILE A 11 -4.41 -11.97 13.54
C ILE A 11 -3.68 -12.79 12.47
N TYR A 12 -3.89 -12.50 11.19
CA TYR A 12 -3.27 -13.16 10.05
C TYR A 12 -2.29 -12.21 9.35
N PRO A 13 -1.15 -11.85 9.97
CA PRO A 13 -0.17 -11.00 9.34
C PRO A 13 0.60 -11.77 8.25
N PHE A 14 1.04 -11.05 7.21
CA PHE A 14 2.06 -11.58 6.31
C PHE A 14 3.41 -11.69 7.03
N GLY A 15 4.22 -12.68 6.63
CA GLY A 15 5.65 -12.66 6.88
C GLY A 15 6.35 -11.54 6.10
N GLU A 16 7.58 -11.21 6.48
CA GLU A 16 8.33 -10.12 5.81
C GLU A 16 8.54 -10.39 4.32
N GLN A 17 8.82 -11.65 3.93
CA GLN A 17 9.03 -12.02 2.54
C GLN A 17 7.74 -11.86 1.71
N GLU A 18 6.63 -12.35 2.21
CA GLU A 18 5.32 -12.25 1.54
C GLU A 18 4.85 -10.81 1.44
N LYS A 19 5.06 -10.02 2.49
CA LYS A 19 4.79 -8.57 2.49
C LYS A 19 5.57 -7.86 1.37
N GLU A 20 6.87 -8.10 1.31
CA GLU A 20 7.74 -7.49 0.29
C GLU A 20 7.36 -7.96 -1.12
N GLU A 21 7.03 -9.23 -1.29
CA GLU A 21 6.59 -9.80 -2.56
C GLU A 21 5.28 -9.15 -3.04
N LEU A 22 4.26 -9.03 -2.16
CA LEU A 22 3.00 -8.40 -2.50
C LEU A 22 3.20 -6.95 -2.92
N LEU A 23 3.98 -6.18 -2.14
CA LEU A 23 4.24 -4.76 -2.42
C LEU A 23 5.03 -4.56 -3.72
N THR A 24 6.01 -5.42 -3.99
CA THR A 24 6.85 -5.35 -5.20
C THR A 24 6.06 -5.72 -6.46
N LYS A 25 5.15 -6.69 -6.37
CA LYS A 25 4.31 -7.12 -7.49
C LYS A 25 3.09 -6.22 -7.72
N ALA A 26 2.75 -5.39 -6.75
CA ALA A 26 1.59 -4.50 -6.85
C ALA A 26 1.76 -3.46 -7.95
N ARG A 27 0.75 -3.34 -8.81
CA ARG A 27 0.73 -2.38 -9.92
C ARG A 27 -0.03 -1.10 -9.59
N GLU A 28 -0.88 -1.17 -8.57
CA GLU A 28 -1.68 -0.04 -8.11
C GLU A 28 -1.92 -0.11 -6.60
N CYS A 29 -2.24 1.03 -6.05
CA CYS A 29 -2.63 1.18 -4.65
C CYS A 29 -3.77 2.18 -4.52
N VAL A 30 -4.46 2.15 -3.39
CA VAL A 30 -5.32 3.27 -2.98
C VAL A 30 -4.51 4.19 -2.06
N PHE A 31 -4.26 5.40 -2.52
CA PHE A 31 -3.61 6.44 -1.73
C PHE A 31 -4.66 7.30 -1.04
N ASN A 32 -4.58 7.41 0.29
CA ASN A 32 -5.55 8.12 1.12
C ASN A 32 -4.92 9.31 1.83
N TRP A 33 -5.69 10.41 1.91
CA TRP A 33 -5.32 11.63 2.62
C TRP A 33 -6.55 12.27 3.26
N SER A 34 -6.35 13.24 4.15
CA SER A 34 -7.44 14.03 4.73
C SER A 34 -7.60 15.38 4.04
N THR A 35 -8.83 15.73 3.69
CA THR A 35 -9.17 17.05 3.16
C THR A 35 -9.06 18.14 4.24
N LYS A 36 -9.18 19.42 3.85
CA LYS A 36 -9.10 20.54 4.81
C LYS A 36 -10.23 20.53 5.83
N ASP A 37 -11.38 20.01 5.44
CA ASP A 37 -12.60 19.86 6.24
C ASP A 37 -12.70 18.49 6.94
N GLY A 38 -11.61 17.69 6.91
CA GLY A 38 -11.48 16.46 7.67
C GLY A 38 -12.00 15.19 6.99
N TRP A 39 -12.47 15.26 5.73
CA TRP A 39 -12.91 14.06 5.03
C TRP A 39 -11.74 13.17 4.63
N PRO A 40 -11.81 11.85 4.86
CA PRO A 40 -10.89 10.89 4.27
C PRO A 40 -11.22 10.70 2.79
N VAL A 41 -10.21 10.79 1.93
CA VAL A 41 -10.36 10.57 0.48
C VAL A 41 -9.33 9.55 0.04
N GLY A 42 -9.76 8.57 -0.76
CA GLY A 42 -8.91 7.55 -1.38
C GLY A 42 -9.00 7.60 -2.90
N VAL A 43 -7.87 7.47 -3.58
CA VAL A 43 -7.80 7.41 -5.05
C VAL A 43 -6.83 6.32 -5.48
N VAL A 44 -7.22 5.55 -6.48
CA VAL A 44 -6.35 4.56 -7.10
C VAL A 44 -5.22 5.26 -7.86
N HIS A 45 -4.01 4.79 -7.65
CA HIS A 45 -2.79 5.22 -8.32
C HIS A 45 -2.00 4.04 -8.84
N ALA A 46 -1.36 4.18 -9.99
CA ALA A 46 -0.24 3.34 -10.33
C ALA A 46 0.85 3.48 -9.26
N PHE A 47 1.47 2.37 -8.90
CA PHE A 47 2.28 2.25 -7.70
C PHE A 47 3.62 1.56 -8.00
N VAL A 48 4.65 2.04 -7.36
CA VAL A 48 5.98 1.40 -7.35
C VAL A 48 6.39 1.22 -5.89
N TRP A 49 6.85 0.03 -5.54
CA TRP A 49 7.49 -0.25 -4.27
C TRP A 49 9.00 -0.36 -4.48
N ARG A 50 9.76 0.43 -3.73
CA ARG A 50 11.22 0.43 -3.82
C ARG A 50 11.86 0.91 -2.52
N ASP A 51 12.89 0.20 -2.08
CA ASP A 51 13.70 0.55 -0.91
C ASP A 51 12.85 0.74 0.37
N GLY A 52 11.83 -0.14 0.56
CA GLY A 52 10.93 -0.08 1.71
C GLY A 52 9.95 1.09 1.70
N ARG A 53 9.68 1.69 0.53
CA ARG A 53 8.84 2.88 0.36
C ARG A 53 7.88 2.73 -0.80
N GLY A 54 6.70 3.34 -0.65
CA GLY A 54 5.73 3.44 -1.74
C GLY A 54 5.94 4.70 -2.56
N TRP A 55 5.74 4.62 -3.87
CA TRP A 55 5.94 5.73 -4.79
C TRP A 55 4.78 5.84 -5.77
N ILE A 56 4.25 7.05 -5.91
CA ILE A 56 3.16 7.39 -6.84
C ILE A 56 3.44 8.74 -7.51
N THR A 57 2.64 9.10 -8.53
CA THR A 57 2.78 10.41 -9.18
C THR A 57 1.44 11.04 -9.48
N CYS A 58 1.40 12.36 -9.51
CA CYS A 58 0.25 13.12 -9.99
C CYS A 58 0.66 14.55 -10.41
N GLY A 59 -0.27 15.28 -11.02
CA GLY A 59 -0.05 16.70 -11.30
C GLY A 59 0.02 17.53 -10.03
N ALA A 60 0.97 18.45 -9.94
CA ALA A 60 1.21 19.33 -8.78
C ALA A 60 -0.01 20.19 -8.39
N HIS A 61 -0.91 20.46 -9.33
CA HIS A 61 -2.16 21.22 -9.10
C HIS A 61 -3.29 20.40 -8.44
N ARG A 62 -3.09 19.08 -8.24
CA ARG A 62 -4.13 18.22 -7.66
C ARG A 62 -4.34 18.53 -6.17
N HIS A 63 -5.60 18.46 -5.71
CA HIS A 63 -5.98 18.72 -4.31
C HIS A 63 -5.18 17.88 -3.30
N ARG A 64 -4.82 16.64 -3.66
CA ARG A 64 -4.00 15.76 -2.82
C ARG A 64 -2.61 16.33 -2.54
N VAL A 65 -2.01 17.04 -3.50
CA VAL A 65 -0.70 17.67 -3.31
C VAL A 65 -0.80 18.81 -2.30
N SER A 66 -1.81 19.67 -2.38
CA SER A 66 -2.04 20.71 -1.38
C SER A 66 -2.42 20.15 -0.01
N ALA A 67 -3.13 19.01 0.02
CA ALA A 67 -3.46 18.32 1.25
C ALA A 67 -2.21 17.78 1.94
N ILE A 68 -1.33 17.08 1.22
CA ILE A 68 -0.05 16.54 1.73
C ILE A 68 0.88 17.65 2.23
N ARG A 69 0.95 18.78 1.51
CA ARG A 69 1.74 19.95 1.96
C ARG A 69 1.25 20.51 3.28
N ARG A 70 -0.03 20.42 3.55
CA ARG A 70 -0.65 20.85 4.82
C ARG A 70 -0.47 19.83 5.92
N ASP A 71 -0.69 18.56 5.62
CA ASP A 71 -0.57 17.44 6.54
C ASP A 71 -0.01 16.23 5.77
N PRO A 72 1.25 15.84 6.00
CA PRO A 72 1.90 14.76 5.27
C PRO A 72 1.40 13.36 5.66
N ARG A 73 0.57 13.24 6.70
CA ARG A 73 0.02 11.94 7.13
C ARG A 73 -0.91 11.38 6.06
N CYS A 74 -0.69 10.14 5.73
CA CYS A 74 -1.44 9.43 4.69
C CYS A 74 -1.54 7.94 5.04
N SER A 75 -2.33 7.22 4.27
CA SER A 75 -2.28 5.77 4.25
C SER A 75 -2.34 5.24 2.82
N VAL A 76 -1.79 4.06 2.65
CA VAL A 76 -1.81 3.33 1.37
C VAL A 76 -2.44 1.97 1.62
N VAL A 77 -3.32 1.57 0.71
CA VAL A 77 -3.89 0.22 0.70
C VAL A 77 -3.46 -0.47 -0.59
N VAL A 78 -2.88 -1.66 -0.44
CA VAL A 78 -2.50 -2.54 -1.54
C VAL A 78 -3.25 -3.85 -1.36
N SER A 79 -3.92 -4.30 -2.41
CA SER A 79 -4.63 -5.58 -2.44
C SER A 79 -3.84 -6.60 -3.26
N GLY A 80 -3.90 -7.88 -2.89
CA GLY A 80 -3.36 -8.99 -3.68
C GLY A 80 -3.93 -9.06 -5.11
N VAL A 81 -5.15 -8.54 -5.32
CA VAL A 81 -5.73 -8.40 -6.67
C VAL A 81 -4.91 -7.45 -7.55
N ALA A 82 -4.28 -6.45 -6.97
CA ALA A 82 -3.39 -5.52 -7.67
C ALA A 82 -1.97 -6.06 -7.88
N ALA A 83 -1.65 -7.24 -7.34
CA ALA A 83 -0.33 -7.89 -7.37
C ALA A 83 -0.39 -9.27 -8.06
N PRO A 84 -0.51 -9.34 -9.40
CA PRO A 84 -0.64 -10.61 -10.11
C PRO A 84 0.46 -11.61 -9.78
N GLY A 85 0.09 -12.83 -9.41
CA GLY A 85 1.01 -13.88 -8.99
C GLY A 85 1.71 -13.62 -7.66
N GLY A 86 1.25 -12.64 -6.90
CA GLY A 86 1.69 -12.37 -5.52
C GLY A 86 0.80 -13.04 -4.47
N PRO A 87 1.13 -12.85 -3.18
CA PRO A 87 0.34 -13.33 -2.05
C PRO A 87 -1.09 -12.80 -2.05
N ASN A 88 -2.00 -13.61 -1.54
CA ASN A 88 -3.43 -13.29 -1.46
C ASN A 88 -3.76 -12.58 -0.15
N GLY A 89 -4.37 -11.40 -0.24
CA GLY A 89 -4.74 -10.62 0.94
C GLY A 89 -4.64 -9.12 0.72
N ALA A 90 -4.35 -8.38 1.77
CA ALA A 90 -4.23 -6.93 1.69
C ALA A 90 -3.23 -6.37 2.71
N ILE A 91 -2.58 -5.30 2.32
CA ILE A 91 -1.68 -4.53 3.18
C ILE A 91 -2.16 -3.09 3.21
N THR A 92 -2.36 -2.57 4.40
CA THR A 92 -2.49 -1.13 4.62
C THR A 92 -1.28 -0.65 5.41
N PHE A 93 -0.66 0.43 4.99
CA PHE A 93 0.30 1.11 5.84
C PHE A 93 -0.07 2.58 6.02
N LYS A 94 0.10 3.06 7.24
CA LYS A 94 0.05 4.48 7.58
C LYS A 94 1.47 5.02 7.49
N GLY A 95 1.62 6.26 7.03
CA GLY A 95 2.94 6.84 6.86
C GLY A 95 2.88 8.33 6.56
N ARG A 96 4.03 8.84 6.11
CA ARG A 96 4.18 10.23 5.71
C ARG A 96 4.56 10.34 4.25
N ALA A 97 3.91 11.26 3.57
CA ALA A 97 4.19 11.56 2.17
C ALA A 97 5.21 12.69 2.05
N ILE A 98 6.16 12.52 1.15
CA ILE A 98 7.18 13.52 0.75
C ILE A 98 6.96 13.82 -0.73
N ILE A 99 7.00 15.09 -1.11
CA ILE A 99 6.81 15.51 -2.50
C ILE A 99 8.17 15.82 -3.11
N HIS A 100 8.45 15.17 -4.24
CA HIS A 100 9.63 15.38 -5.05
C HIS A 100 9.25 16.00 -6.40
N ASP A 101 9.98 17.01 -6.83
CA ASP A 101 9.87 17.61 -8.16
C ASP A 101 11.23 17.68 -8.88
N ASP A 102 12.25 17.06 -8.28
CA ASP A 102 13.60 17.00 -8.79
C ASP A 102 13.76 15.95 -9.92
N GLU A 103 14.71 16.21 -10.80
CA GLU A 103 15.00 15.36 -11.96
C GLU A 103 15.66 14.01 -11.59
N GLU A 104 16.33 13.93 -10.45
CA GLU A 104 16.95 12.69 -9.99
C GLU A 104 15.88 11.65 -9.66
N THR A 105 14.87 12.05 -8.89
CA THR A 105 13.73 11.20 -8.54
C THR A 105 12.94 10.78 -9.80
N LYS A 106 12.64 11.70 -10.70
CA LYS A 106 11.89 11.42 -11.93
C LYS A 106 12.61 10.44 -12.84
N ARG A 107 13.92 10.56 -12.98
CA ARG A 107 14.76 9.75 -13.88
C ARG A 107 14.67 8.25 -13.60
N TRP A 108 14.58 7.85 -12.35
CA TRP A 108 14.43 6.43 -12.04
C TRP A 108 12.97 6.01 -11.92
N PHE A 109 12.10 6.91 -11.42
CA PHE A 109 10.72 6.56 -11.11
C PHE A 109 9.85 6.40 -12.36
N TYR A 110 9.97 7.28 -13.36
CA TYR A 110 9.14 7.20 -14.57
C TYR A 110 9.35 5.90 -15.35
N PRO A 111 10.60 5.46 -15.63
CA PRO A 111 10.82 4.14 -16.22
C PRO A 111 10.28 2.99 -15.39
N ALA A 112 10.47 3.01 -14.07
CA ALA A 112 9.97 1.98 -13.17
C ALA A 112 8.43 1.89 -13.22
N LEU A 113 7.73 3.04 -13.15
CA LEU A 113 6.28 3.10 -13.25
C LEU A 113 5.77 2.65 -14.63
N ALA A 114 6.44 3.07 -15.70
CA ALA A 114 6.03 2.74 -17.06
C ALA A 114 6.14 1.25 -17.37
N ARG A 115 7.10 0.57 -16.76
CA ARG A 115 7.30 -0.89 -16.89
C ARG A 115 6.49 -1.70 -15.89
N GLY A 116 5.90 -1.06 -14.88
CA GLY A 116 5.09 -1.72 -13.85
C GLY A 116 4.03 -2.68 -14.39
N PRO A 117 3.24 -2.35 -15.43
CA PRO A 117 2.25 -3.25 -16.03
C PRO A 117 2.83 -4.57 -16.55
N TYR A 118 4.11 -4.61 -16.84
CA TYR A 118 4.83 -5.78 -17.37
C TYR A 118 5.68 -6.49 -16.32
N THR A 119 5.78 -5.94 -15.12
CA THR A 119 6.53 -6.55 -14.01
C THR A 119 5.92 -7.89 -13.62
N GLY A 120 6.76 -8.91 -13.43
CA GLY A 120 6.32 -10.26 -13.09
C GLY A 120 5.86 -11.09 -14.30
N MET A 121 6.01 -10.61 -15.52
CA MET A 121 5.95 -11.43 -16.72
C MET A 121 7.28 -12.16 -16.89
N ASP A 122 7.22 -13.45 -17.19
CA ASP A 122 8.44 -14.21 -17.50
C ASP A 122 9.07 -13.73 -18.82
N GLY A 123 10.33 -13.33 -18.76
CA GLY A 123 11.11 -12.91 -19.92
C GLY A 123 11.31 -11.39 -20.08
N GLU A 124 12.02 -11.05 -21.14
CA GLU A 124 12.23 -9.65 -21.55
C GLU A 124 10.96 -9.08 -22.18
N LEU A 125 10.75 -7.76 -22.02
CA LEU A 125 9.65 -7.05 -22.68
C LEU A 125 9.76 -7.21 -24.20
N THR A 126 8.62 -7.46 -24.86
CA THR A 126 8.58 -7.43 -26.32
C THR A 126 8.88 -6.01 -26.84
N PRO A 127 9.34 -5.87 -28.10
CA PRO A 127 9.55 -4.54 -28.67
C PRO A 127 8.32 -3.63 -28.63
N GLU A 128 7.12 -4.21 -28.73
CA GLU A 128 5.87 -3.48 -28.63
C GLU A 128 5.61 -2.99 -27.20
N GLN A 129 5.82 -3.84 -26.20
CA GLN A 129 5.68 -3.48 -24.78
C GLN A 129 6.70 -2.39 -24.39
N GLU A 130 7.94 -2.50 -24.87
CA GLU A 130 8.96 -1.49 -24.61
C GLU A 130 8.59 -0.15 -25.27
N ALA A 131 8.03 -0.15 -26.48
CA ALA A 131 7.55 1.05 -27.14
C ALA A 131 6.38 1.69 -26.39
N GLN A 132 5.44 0.88 -25.86
CA GLN A 132 4.33 1.36 -25.04
C GLN A 132 4.81 1.95 -23.71
N ALA A 133 5.74 1.29 -23.04
CA ALA A 133 6.34 1.77 -21.80
C ALA A 133 7.03 3.13 -22.03
N LYS A 134 7.82 3.24 -23.08
CA LYS A 134 8.51 4.49 -23.46
C LYS A 134 7.53 5.62 -23.76
N ALA A 135 6.47 5.35 -24.53
CA ALA A 135 5.45 6.34 -24.85
C ALA A 135 4.70 6.81 -23.58
N PHE A 136 4.52 5.94 -22.60
CA PHE A 136 3.95 6.31 -21.32
C PHE A 136 4.93 7.12 -20.47
N GLU A 137 6.19 6.76 -20.42
CA GLU A 137 7.25 7.51 -19.76
C GLU A 137 7.32 8.96 -20.27
N GLU A 138 7.31 9.15 -21.60
CA GLU A 138 7.29 10.48 -22.24
C GLU A 138 6.06 11.32 -21.81
N ARG A 139 4.90 10.68 -21.57
CA ARG A 139 3.71 11.37 -21.06
C ARG A 139 3.82 11.74 -19.57
N LEU A 140 4.63 11.01 -18.80
CA LEU A 140 4.90 11.33 -17.40
C LEU A 140 5.81 12.56 -17.29
N ASP A 141 6.68 12.79 -18.26
CA ASP A 141 7.61 13.93 -18.29
C ASP A 141 6.85 15.25 -18.60
N SER A 142 6.31 15.82 -17.53
CA SER A 142 5.53 17.05 -17.56
C SER A 142 6.00 18.00 -16.46
N PRO A 143 6.20 19.30 -16.76
CA PRO A 143 6.65 20.28 -15.77
C PRO A 143 5.67 20.47 -14.59
N LEU A 144 4.44 20.01 -14.75
CA LEU A 144 3.43 20.05 -13.68
C LEU A 144 3.33 18.77 -12.88
N ARG A 145 4.21 17.79 -13.11
CA ARG A 145 4.15 16.50 -12.42
C ARG A 145 5.10 16.44 -11.25
N VAL A 146 4.61 15.88 -10.14
CA VAL A 146 5.39 15.58 -8.96
C VAL A 146 5.37 14.08 -8.68
N VAL A 147 6.40 13.60 -8.02
CA VAL A 147 6.48 12.25 -7.47
C VAL A 147 6.22 12.34 -5.97
N ILE A 148 5.46 11.41 -5.43
CA ILE A 148 5.14 11.34 -4.02
C ILE A 148 5.75 10.05 -3.47
N GLU A 149 6.69 10.20 -2.57
CA GLU A 149 7.26 9.14 -1.75
C GLU A 149 6.40 8.96 -0.51
N ILE A 150 6.09 7.73 -0.15
CA ILE A 150 5.37 7.40 1.08
C ILE A 150 6.27 6.54 1.95
N VAL A 151 6.66 7.08 3.11
CA VAL A 151 7.48 6.41 4.11
C VAL A 151 6.55 5.70 5.09
N PRO A 152 6.52 4.35 5.12
CA PRO A 152 5.68 3.61 6.05
C PRO A 152 6.12 3.80 7.50
N GLU A 153 5.14 3.96 8.40
CA GLU A 153 5.37 4.02 9.84
C GLU A 153 4.70 2.85 10.57
N LYS A 154 3.57 2.36 10.04
CA LYS A 154 2.72 1.38 10.72
C LYS A 154 1.94 0.53 9.73
N TRP A 155 1.83 -0.77 10.02
CA TRP A 155 1.29 -1.79 9.14
C TRP A 155 0.00 -2.38 9.69
N ILE A 156 -0.94 -2.66 8.80
CA ILE A 156 -2.15 -3.43 9.02
C ILE A 156 -2.20 -4.44 7.88
N MET A 157 -2.18 -5.73 8.20
CA MET A 157 -2.03 -6.78 7.20
C MET A 157 -3.08 -7.86 7.38
N LEU A 158 -3.57 -8.39 6.27
CA LEU A 158 -4.46 -9.53 6.20
C LEU A 158 -3.95 -10.51 5.15
N ASP A 159 -3.41 -11.64 5.61
CA ASP A 159 -3.12 -12.80 4.80
C ASP A 159 -4.39 -13.64 4.67
N SER A 160 -4.99 -13.65 3.49
CA SER A 160 -6.25 -14.38 3.24
C SER A 160 -6.06 -15.89 3.22
N ASP A 161 -4.85 -16.38 2.92
CA ASP A 161 -4.58 -17.82 2.90
C ASP A 161 -4.46 -18.36 4.34
N LYS A 162 -3.86 -17.59 5.25
CA LYS A 162 -3.88 -17.90 6.69
C LYS A 162 -5.29 -17.87 7.26
N MET A 163 -6.10 -16.90 6.87
CA MET A 163 -7.52 -16.85 7.27
C MET A 163 -8.29 -18.07 6.76
N ALA A 164 -8.06 -18.50 5.55
CA ALA A 164 -8.67 -19.72 4.99
C ALA A 164 -8.23 -20.98 5.73
N LYS A 165 -6.93 -21.10 6.06
CA LYS A 165 -6.39 -22.19 6.89
C LYS A 165 -7.05 -22.23 8.28
N ASP A 166 -7.22 -21.08 8.92
CA ASP A 166 -7.86 -21.00 10.24
C ASP A 166 -9.33 -21.44 10.18
N THR A 167 -10.06 -21.02 9.16
CA THR A 167 -11.45 -21.46 8.91
C THR A 167 -11.53 -22.97 8.72
N ALA A 168 -10.50 -23.59 8.13
CA ALA A 168 -10.41 -25.04 7.96
C ALA A 168 -9.86 -25.79 9.20
N GLY A 169 -9.52 -25.08 10.28
CA GLY A 169 -8.89 -25.65 11.48
C GLY A 169 -7.47 -26.14 11.26
N GLN A 170 -6.77 -25.59 10.28
CA GLN A 170 -5.42 -26.00 9.87
C GLN A 170 -4.33 -24.98 10.25
N LEU A 171 -4.70 -23.80 10.75
CA LEU A 171 -3.76 -22.78 11.18
C LEU A 171 -3.16 -23.15 12.53
N THR A 172 -1.84 -23.12 12.61
CA THR A 172 -1.12 -23.36 13.87
C THR A 172 -1.06 -22.10 14.72
N GLU A 173 -0.84 -22.25 16.03
CA GLU A 173 -0.64 -21.10 16.94
C GLU A 173 0.59 -20.26 16.56
N GLU A 174 1.62 -20.89 15.96
CA GLU A 174 2.83 -20.19 15.51
C GLU A 174 2.60 -19.32 14.27
N GLU A 175 1.67 -19.71 13.40
CA GLU A 175 1.27 -18.96 12.20
C GLU A 175 0.34 -17.79 12.54
N ARG A 176 -0.29 -17.82 13.71
CA ARG A 176 -1.22 -16.80 14.17
C ARG A 176 -0.47 -15.60 14.74
N GLY A 177 -0.79 -14.43 14.27
CA GLY A 177 -0.28 -13.19 14.85
C GLY A 177 -0.84 -12.91 16.24
N PRO A 178 -0.16 -12.11 17.05
CA PRO A 178 -0.63 -11.77 18.39
C PRO A 178 -1.88 -10.89 18.32
N LEU A 179 -2.88 -11.23 19.14
CA LEU A 179 -4.00 -10.33 19.42
C LEU A 179 -3.51 -9.22 20.35
N LEU A 180 -3.63 -7.97 19.97
CA LEU A 180 -3.28 -6.85 20.83
C LEU A 180 -4.19 -6.80 22.06
N GLU A 181 -3.62 -6.47 23.21
CA GLU A 181 -4.37 -6.35 24.46
C GLU A 181 -5.52 -5.34 24.35
N SER A 182 -5.31 -4.24 23.62
CA SER A 182 -6.34 -3.24 23.33
C SER A 182 -7.51 -3.80 22.52
N ASP A 183 -7.24 -4.69 21.55
CA ASP A 183 -8.29 -5.36 20.76
C ASP A 183 -9.05 -6.37 21.61
N ALA A 184 -8.35 -7.16 22.40
CA ALA A 184 -8.96 -8.10 23.34
C ALA A 184 -9.91 -7.39 24.31
N LYS A 185 -9.51 -6.23 24.85
CA LYS A 185 -10.36 -5.41 25.73
C LYS A 185 -11.61 -4.88 25.00
N ARG A 186 -11.46 -4.37 23.77
CA ARG A 186 -12.61 -3.89 22.97
C ARG A 186 -13.56 -5.02 22.61
N MET A 187 -13.02 -6.15 22.20
CA MET A 187 -13.80 -7.34 21.87
C MET A 187 -14.61 -7.80 23.10
N LYS A 188 -13.96 -7.93 24.26
CA LYS A 188 -14.64 -8.29 25.49
C LYS A 188 -15.76 -7.31 25.86
N ALA A 189 -15.49 -6.01 25.80
CA ALA A 189 -16.49 -4.98 26.12
C ALA A 189 -17.70 -5.06 25.17
N GLU A 190 -17.49 -5.36 23.90
CA GLU A 190 -18.58 -5.50 22.94
C GLU A 190 -19.34 -6.83 23.13
N MET A 191 -18.66 -7.92 23.49
CA MET A 191 -19.30 -9.18 23.86
C MET A 191 -20.19 -9.01 25.09
N ASP A 192 -19.68 -8.39 26.15
CA ASP A 192 -20.43 -8.10 27.38
C ASP A 192 -21.70 -7.27 27.07
N LYS A 193 -21.57 -6.23 26.24
CA LYS A 193 -22.69 -5.39 25.81
C LYS A 193 -23.77 -6.16 25.03
N ARG A 194 -23.36 -7.16 24.25
CA ARG A 194 -24.27 -8.01 23.44
C ARG A 194 -24.77 -9.23 24.20
N GLY A 195 -24.30 -9.49 25.41
CA GLY A 195 -24.66 -10.67 26.20
C GLY A 195 -24.15 -11.97 25.59
N VAL A 196 -23.00 -11.94 24.88
CA VAL A 196 -22.35 -13.11 24.27
C VAL A 196 -21.13 -13.44 25.11
N SER A 197 -20.92 -14.70 25.40
CA SER A 197 -19.75 -15.21 26.14
C SER A 197 -18.83 -16.01 25.22
#